data_bc5a635fac11115c2934eac949457d7a
#
_entry.id   bc5a635fac11115c2934eac949457d7a
#
_cell.length_a   1.000
_cell.length_b   1.000
_cell.length_c   1.000
_cell.angle_alpha   90.00
_cell.angle_beta   90.00
_cell.angle_gamma   90.00
#
_symmetry.space_group_name_H-M   'P 1'
#
loop_
_entity.id
_entity.type
_entity.pdbx_description
1 polymer ?
#
loop_
_entity_poly.entity_id
_entity_poly.type
_entity_poly.pdbx_seq_one_letter_code
_entity_poly.pdbx_strand_id
1 'polypeptide(L)'
;MDDETLILTVGGTPRPLEVAIEQIKPKFVYFIHSKETLKTVEEILENVSFDLEYSLVKIDDPESLSEAFDKSNDLMARLEGEIVHINFTGGTKPMVAGLVLASSGSGCIYSYVGSKSMEGRAKDGAGLVLEGFETLKVQKDPNYF
;
A
#
# COMPACT_ATOMS: atom_id res chain seq x y z
N MET A 1 16.41 2.57 -2.39
CA MET A 1 14.98 2.86 -2.47
C MET A 1 14.43 2.66 -3.87
N ASP A 2 15.21 3.05 -4.89
CA ASP A 2 14.72 3.03 -6.27
C ASP A 2 14.51 1.63 -6.84
N ASP A 3 14.88 0.59 -6.11
CA ASP A 3 14.71 -0.80 -6.56
C ASP A 3 13.57 -1.53 -5.84
N GLU A 4 12.78 -0.82 -5.06
CA GLU A 4 11.67 -1.42 -4.34
C GLU A 4 10.40 -1.42 -5.17
N THR A 5 9.64 -2.50 -5.04
CA THR A 5 8.27 -2.59 -5.55
C THR A 5 7.34 -2.27 -4.39
N LEU A 6 6.46 -1.30 -4.60
CA LEU A 6 5.54 -0.84 -3.56
C LEU A 6 4.14 -1.39 -3.82
N ILE A 7 3.52 -1.95 -2.79
CA ILE A 7 2.11 -2.34 -2.84
C ILE A 7 1.35 -1.44 -1.88
N LEU A 8 0.30 -0.79 -2.39
CA LEU A 8 -0.56 0.10 -1.61
C LEU A 8 -1.99 -0.42 -1.61
N THR A 9 -2.61 -0.44 -0.45
CA THR A 9 -4.07 -0.55 -0.37
C THR A 9 -4.66 0.86 -0.46
N VAL A 10 -5.70 1.03 -1.27
CA VAL A 10 -6.21 2.36 -1.63
C VAL A 10 -7.59 2.60 -1.01
N GLY A 11 -7.68 3.63 -0.21
CA GLY A 11 -8.94 4.11 0.36
C GLY A 11 -9.41 5.39 -0.31
N GLY A 12 -10.16 6.20 0.43
CA GLY A 12 -10.77 7.41 -0.13
C GLY A 12 -9.89 8.66 -0.06
N THR A 13 -8.77 8.61 0.64
CA THR A 13 -7.93 9.78 0.88
C THR A 13 -6.58 9.63 0.20
N PRO A 14 -6.29 10.43 -0.85
CA PRO A 14 -5.06 10.22 -1.62
C PRO A 14 -3.78 10.68 -0.93
N ARG A 15 -3.85 11.72 -0.11
CA ARG A 15 -2.62 12.36 0.41
C ARG A 15 -1.69 11.42 1.17
N PRO A 16 -2.16 10.56 2.09
CA PRO A 16 -1.24 9.66 2.78
C PRO A 16 -0.49 8.73 1.83
N LEU A 17 -1.15 8.31 0.75
CA LEU A 17 -0.54 7.41 -0.22
C LEU A 17 0.48 8.15 -1.08
N GLU A 18 0.21 9.41 -1.40
CA GLU A 18 1.17 10.27 -2.09
C GLU A 18 2.43 10.44 -1.25
N VAL A 19 2.26 10.65 0.06
CA VAL A 19 3.39 10.77 0.97
C VAL A 19 4.23 9.49 0.95
N ALA A 20 3.58 8.34 1.01
CA ALA A 20 4.29 7.06 0.97
C ALA A 20 5.09 6.92 -0.32
N ILE A 21 4.49 7.21 -1.45
CA ILE A 21 5.16 7.09 -2.75
C ILE A 21 6.35 8.05 -2.82
N GLU A 22 6.18 9.29 -2.36
CA GLU A 22 7.23 10.29 -2.41
C GLU A 22 8.38 9.98 -1.46
N GLN A 23 8.08 9.33 -0.33
CA GLN A 23 9.11 8.91 0.60
C GLN A 23 9.88 7.68 0.11
N ILE A 24 9.18 6.73 -0.47
CA ILE A 24 9.78 5.45 -0.86
C ILE A 24 10.46 5.55 -2.22
N LYS A 25 9.88 6.29 -3.15
CA LYS A 25 10.36 6.42 -4.52
C LYS A 25 10.56 5.06 -5.17
N PRO A 26 9.47 4.28 -5.27
CA PRO A 26 9.59 2.90 -5.75
C PRO A 26 9.84 2.86 -7.26
N LYS A 27 10.39 1.74 -7.72
CA LYS A 27 10.53 1.51 -9.16
C LYS A 27 9.19 1.12 -9.79
N PHE A 28 8.28 0.54 -9.02
CA PHE A 28 6.98 0.07 -9.53
C PHE A 28 5.96 0.07 -8.38
N VAL A 29 4.71 0.39 -8.70
CA VAL A 29 3.64 0.46 -7.71
C VAL A 29 2.48 -0.41 -8.13
N TYR A 30 1.99 -1.24 -7.21
CA TYR A 30 0.73 -1.95 -7.36
C TYR A 30 -0.31 -1.30 -6.46
N PHE A 31 -1.40 -0.83 -7.08
CA PHE A 31 -2.52 -0.23 -6.34
C PHE A 31 -3.60 -1.28 -6.17
N ILE A 32 -3.86 -1.71 -4.93
CA ILE A 32 -5.00 -2.58 -4.62
C ILE A 32 -6.17 -1.67 -4.29
N HIS A 33 -7.18 -1.67 -5.14
CA HIS A 33 -8.27 -0.71 -5.06
C HIS A 33 -9.62 -1.38 -5.30
N SER A 34 -10.69 -0.69 -4.90
CA SER A 34 -12.06 -1.08 -5.24
C SER A 34 -12.57 -0.18 -6.36
N LYS A 35 -13.78 -0.47 -6.83
CA LYS A 35 -14.42 0.38 -7.83
C LYS A 35 -14.53 1.82 -7.32
N GLU A 36 -14.90 1.98 -6.05
CA GLU A 36 -15.11 3.29 -5.45
C GLU A 36 -13.82 4.08 -5.29
N THR A 37 -12.69 3.41 -5.15
CA THR A 37 -11.41 4.09 -4.89
C THR A 37 -10.52 4.23 -6.12
N LEU A 38 -11.00 3.86 -7.29
CA LEU A 38 -10.25 4.08 -8.53
C LEU A 38 -9.95 5.57 -8.72
N LYS A 39 -10.91 6.44 -8.38
CA LYS A 39 -10.70 7.89 -8.48
C LYS A 39 -9.57 8.36 -7.59
N THR A 40 -9.35 7.70 -6.44
CA THR A 40 -8.22 8.03 -5.56
C THR A 40 -6.91 7.72 -6.25
N VAL A 41 -6.83 6.58 -6.94
CA VAL A 41 -5.64 6.23 -7.72
C VAL A 41 -5.37 7.30 -8.78
N GLU A 42 -6.41 7.75 -9.47
CA GLU A 42 -6.26 8.75 -10.50
C GLU A 42 -5.72 10.07 -9.94
N GLU A 43 -6.23 10.48 -8.77
CA GLU A 43 -5.73 11.68 -8.09
C GLU A 43 -4.26 11.53 -7.70
N ILE A 44 -3.88 10.37 -7.18
CA ILE A 44 -2.49 10.11 -6.81
C ILE A 44 -1.58 10.24 -8.02
N LEU A 45 -1.97 9.66 -9.15
CA LEU A 45 -1.16 9.70 -10.36
C LEU A 45 -0.99 11.13 -10.89
N GLU A 46 -2.00 11.99 -10.69
CA GLU A 46 -1.88 13.38 -11.06
C GLU A 46 -0.98 14.18 -10.13
N ASN A 47 -0.99 13.86 -8.84
CA ASN A 47 -0.37 14.69 -7.82
C ASN A 47 1.08 14.33 -7.49
N VAL A 48 1.48 13.11 -7.78
CA VAL A 48 2.86 12.68 -7.53
C VAL A 48 3.79 13.39 -8.50
N SER A 49 4.93 13.84 -8.00
CA SER A 49 5.83 14.76 -8.73
C SER A 49 6.67 14.08 -9.82
N PHE A 50 6.58 12.77 -9.97
CA PHE A 50 7.35 12.03 -10.97
C PHE A 50 6.47 10.95 -11.59
N ASP A 51 6.86 10.48 -12.78
CA ASP A 51 6.11 9.42 -13.46
C ASP A 51 6.26 8.11 -12.75
N LEU A 52 5.14 7.41 -12.56
CA LEU A 52 5.12 6.11 -11.91
C LEU A 52 4.90 5.01 -12.93
N GLU A 53 5.68 3.95 -12.79
CA GLU A 53 5.36 2.66 -13.39
C GLU A 53 4.43 1.95 -12.44
N TYR A 54 3.26 1.52 -12.91
CA TYR A 54 2.26 0.97 -11.99
C TYR A 54 1.34 -0.04 -12.65
N SER A 55 0.64 -0.78 -11.80
CA SER A 55 -0.42 -1.69 -12.22
C SER A 55 -1.56 -1.64 -11.21
N LEU A 56 -2.74 -2.03 -11.63
CA LEU A 56 -3.94 -2.01 -10.79
C LEU A 56 -4.35 -3.43 -10.43
N VAL A 57 -4.71 -3.63 -9.16
CA VAL A 57 -5.29 -4.87 -8.67
C VAL A 57 -6.66 -4.53 -8.11
N LYS A 58 -7.71 -4.87 -8.85
CA LYS A 58 -9.07 -4.51 -8.47
C LYS A 58 -9.65 -5.55 -7.51
N ILE A 59 -10.24 -5.06 -6.42
CA ILE A 59 -11.01 -5.86 -5.47
C ILE A 59 -12.49 -5.60 -5.77
N ASP A 60 -13.24 -6.66 -6.00
CA ASP A 60 -14.67 -6.53 -6.32
C ASP A 60 -15.49 -6.22 -5.08
N ASP A 61 -15.16 -6.84 -3.95
CA ASP A 61 -15.83 -6.62 -2.69
C ASP A 61 -14.80 -6.17 -1.64
N PRO A 62 -14.74 -4.86 -1.36
CA PRO A 62 -13.76 -4.34 -0.42
C PRO A 62 -13.96 -4.83 1.02
N GLU A 63 -15.08 -5.48 1.31
CA GLU A 63 -15.33 -6.07 2.62
C GLU A 63 -15.00 -7.57 2.67
N SER A 64 -14.51 -8.13 1.58
CA SER A 64 -14.18 -9.55 1.53
C SER A 64 -12.72 -9.79 1.89
N LEU A 65 -12.50 -10.40 3.05
CA LEU A 65 -11.16 -10.79 3.47
C LEU A 65 -10.57 -11.86 2.56
N SER A 66 -11.39 -12.84 2.17
CA SER A 66 -10.90 -13.94 1.33
C SER A 66 -10.48 -13.46 -0.05
N GLU A 67 -11.25 -12.55 -0.65
CA GLU A 67 -10.86 -12.00 -1.95
C GLU A 67 -9.56 -11.21 -1.84
N ALA A 68 -9.45 -10.36 -0.83
CA ALA A 68 -8.24 -9.58 -0.62
C ALA A 68 -7.03 -10.49 -0.41
N PHE A 69 -7.19 -11.55 0.37
CA PHE A 69 -6.12 -12.51 0.61
C PHE A 69 -5.73 -13.22 -0.68
N ASP A 70 -6.70 -13.73 -1.44
CA ASP A 70 -6.41 -14.50 -2.65
C ASP A 70 -5.68 -13.66 -3.69
N LYS A 71 -6.16 -12.43 -3.92
CA LYS A 71 -5.53 -11.55 -4.92
C LYS A 71 -4.16 -11.08 -4.45
N SER A 72 -4.00 -10.82 -3.17
CA SER A 72 -2.70 -10.45 -2.61
C SER A 72 -1.72 -11.61 -2.68
N ASN A 73 -2.19 -12.81 -2.41
CA ASN A 73 -1.36 -14.01 -2.47
C ASN A 73 -0.86 -14.26 -3.88
N ASP A 74 -1.74 -14.12 -4.87
CA ASP A 74 -1.35 -14.24 -6.29
C ASP A 74 -0.31 -13.18 -6.67
N LEU A 75 -0.49 -11.95 -6.18
CA LEU A 75 0.45 -10.88 -6.43
C LEU A 75 1.81 -11.18 -5.81
N MET A 76 1.82 -11.64 -4.56
CA MET A 76 3.08 -11.97 -3.88
C MET A 76 3.84 -13.09 -4.60
N ALA A 77 3.11 -14.08 -5.13
CA ALA A 77 3.75 -15.16 -5.89
C ALA A 77 4.46 -14.62 -7.14
N ARG A 78 3.87 -13.62 -7.79
CA ARG A 78 4.49 -12.99 -8.98
C ARG A 78 5.69 -12.13 -8.63
N LEU A 79 5.80 -11.70 -7.38
CA LEU A 79 6.86 -10.79 -6.95
C LEU A 79 7.98 -11.51 -6.18
N GLU A 80 8.01 -12.82 -6.24
CA GLU A 80 9.06 -13.58 -5.57
C GLU A 80 10.43 -13.12 -6.06
N GLY A 81 11.35 -12.88 -5.14
CA GLY A 81 12.68 -12.40 -5.47
C GLY A 81 12.79 -10.87 -5.53
N GLU A 82 11.66 -10.16 -5.52
CA GLU A 82 11.66 -8.69 -5.52
C GLU A 82 11.80 -8.16 -4.09
N ILE A 83 12.29 -6.94 -3.99
CA ILE A 83 12.25 -6.21 -2.72
C ILE A 83 10.87 -5.55 -2.65
N VAL A 84 10.02 -6.07 -1.77
CA VAL A 84 8.63 -5.62 -1.69
C VAL A 84 8.42 -4.76 -0.45
N HIS A 85 7.88 -3.58 -0.66
CA HIS A 85 7.48 -2.65 0.38
C HIS A 85 5.96 -2.56 0.36
N ILE A 86 5.33 -2.76 1.51
CA ILE A 86 3.89 -2.73 1.65
C ILE A 86 3.51 -1.54 2.51
N ASN A 87 2.68 -0.65 1.97
CA ASN A 87 2.13 0.45 2.74
C ASN A 87 0.63 0.21 2.91
N PHE A 88 0.20 0.00 4.15
CA PHE A 88 -1.17 -0.40 4.47
C PHE A 88 -1.99 0.74 5.04
N THR A 89 -1.66 1.99 4.69
CA THR A 89 -2.35 3.16 5.25
C THR A 89 -3.80 3.26 4.77
N GLY A 90 -4.05 2.99 3.49
CA GLY A 90 -5.39 3.12 2.91
C GLY A 90 -6.13 1.80 2.82
N GLY A 91 -7.34 1.88 2.27
CA GLY A 91 -8.16 0.70 2.04
C GLY A 91 -9.01 0.32 3.23
N THR A 92 -9.88 -0.65 3.02
CA THR A 92 -10.70 -1.20 4.11
C THR A 92 -9.86 -2.14 4.97
N LYS A 93 -10.37 -2.44 6.16
CA LYS A 93 -9.69 -3.39 7.03
C LYS A 93 -9.51 -4.76 6.39
N PRO A 94 -10.52 -5.33 5.71
CA PRO A 94 -10.29 -6.61 5.01
C PRO A 94 -9.23 -6.53 3.93
N MET A 95 -9.16 -5.43 3.17
CA MET A 95 -8.13 -5.26 2.16
C MET A 95 -6.74 -5.26 2.78
N VAL A 96 -6.57 -4.51 3.86
CA VAL A 96 -5.30 -4.44 4.58
C VAL A 96 -4.95 -5.80 5.19
N ALA A 97 -5.90 -6.41 5.90
CA ALA A 97 -5.64 -7.69 6.56
C ALA A 97 -5.28 -8.78 5.55
N GLY A 98 -5.97 -8.83 4.42
CA GLY A 98 -5.68 -9.81 3.38
C GLY A 98 -4.28 -9.66 2.83
N LEU A 99 -3.87 -8.43 2.56
CA LEU A 99 -2.53 -8.15 2.05
C LEU A 99 -1.45 -8.51 3.08
N VAL A 100 -1.65 -8.11 4.32
CA VAL A 100 -0.66 -8.39 5.37
C VAL A 100 -0.53 -9.89 5.61
N LEU A 101 -1.65 -10.60 5.67
CA LEU A 101 -1.63 -12.06 5.85
C LEU A 101 -0.91 -12.75 4.69
N ALA A 102 -1.20 -12.34 3.46
CA ALA A 102 -0.62 -12.96 2.28
C ALA A 102 0.89 -12.72 2.18
N SER A 103 1.38 -11.62 2.74
CA SER A 103 2.79 -11.24 2.60
C SER A 103 3.62 -11.56 3.83
N SER A 104 3.02 -12.05 4.90
CA SER A 104 3.66 -12.08 6.22
C SER A 104 4.92 -12.93 6.30
N GLY A 105 5.10 -13.95 5.49
CA GLY A 105 6.29 -14.79 5.53
C GLY A 105 7.37 -14.41 4.52
N SER A 106 7.15 -13.36 3.74
CA SER A 106 7.96 -13.07 2.54
C SER A 106 9.15 -12.14 2.78
N GLY A 107 9.31 -11.60 3.97
CA GLY A 107 10.42 -10.68 4.25
C GLY A 107 10.19 -9.28 3.71
N CYS A 108 8.95 -8.81 3.73
CA CYS A 108 8.60 -7.49 3.22
C CYS A 108 8.96 -6.37 4.19
N ILE A 109 9.07 -5.17 3.65
CA ILE A 109 9.13 -3.95 4.45
C ILE A 109 7.70 -3.44 4.56
N TYR A 110 7.27 -3.08 5.77
CA TYR A 110 5.94 -2.54 6.00
C TYR A 110 6.03 -1.11 6.46
N SER A 111 5.12 -0.26 5.98
CA SER A 111 5.10 1.12 6.40
C SER A 111 3.67 1.63 6.55
N TYR A 112 3.55 2.73 7.27
CA TYR A 112 2.28 3.35 7.55
C TYR A 112 2.49 4.86 7.65
N VAL A 113 1.58 5.61 7.04
CA VAL A 113 1.60 7.08 7.13
C VAL A 113 0.51 7.47 8.11
N GLY A 114 0.92 7.94 9.27
CA GLY A 114 0.02 8.37 10.31
C GLY A 114 -0.11 9.87 10.37
N SER A 115 -0.90 10.31 11.31
CA SER A 115 -1.10 11.72 11.61
C SER A 115 -0.75 11.95 13.07
N LYS A 116 -0.11 13.06 13.36
CA LYS A 116 0.24 13.40 14.74
C LYS A 116 -0.95 13.80 15.57
N SER A 117 -2.05 14.17 14.93
CA SER A 117 -3.23 14.61 15.65
C SER A 117 -4.49 14.07 15.02
N MET A 118 -5.53 13.93 15.84
CA MET A 118 -6.84 13.52 15.34
C MET A 118 -7.41 14.55 14.38
N GLU A 119 -7.11 15.82 14.61
CA GLU A 119 -7.58 16.88 13.72
C GLU A 119 -7.04 16.73 12.31
N GLY A 120 -5.76 16.41 12.20
CA GLY A 120 -5.17 16.15 10.90
C GLY A 120 -5.83 15.01 10.18
N ARG A 121 -6.19 13.95 10.89
CA ARG A 121 -6.88 12.80 10.31
C ARG A 121 -8.28 13.15 9.83
N ALA A 122 -8.94 14.04 10.53
CA ALA A 122 -10.32 14.42 10.18
C ALA A 122 -10.37 15.32 8.95
N LYS A 123 -9.26 15.87 8.52
CA LYS A 123 -9.20 16.86 7.44
C LYS A 123 -8.60 16.28 6.16
N ASP A 124 -9.14 15.17 5.69
CA ASP A 124 -8.79 14.53 4.42
C ASP A 124 -7.29 14.30 4.22
N GLY A 125 -6.56 14.13 5.30
CA GLY A 125 -5.12 13.91 5.23
C GLY A 125 -4.29 15.17 5.19
N ALA A 126 -4.91 16.35 5.21
CA ALA A 126 -4.15 17.61 5.13
C ALA A 126 -3.21 17.81 6.32
N GLY A 127 -3.50 17.19 7.46
CA GLY A 127 -2.67 17.29 8.65
C GLY A 127 -1.64 16.20 8.79
N LEU A 128 -1.49 15.33 7.80
CA LEU A 128 -0.48 14.30 7.87
C LEU A 128 0.91 14.89 7.74
N VAL A 129 1.86 14.33 8.48
CA VAL A 129 3.23 14.82 8.51
C VAL A 129 4.19 13.69 8.18
N LEU A 130 5.33 14.04 7.64
CA LEU A 130 6.30 13.06 7.21
C LEU A 130 6.88 12.24 8.36
N GLU A 131 7.00 12.83 9.55
CA GLU A 131 7.49 12.10 10.71
C GLU A 131 6.50 11.06 11.23
N GLY A 132 5.29 11.03 10.65
CA GLY A 132 4.34 9.95 10.91
C GLY A 132 4.59 8.71 10.08
N PHE A 133 5.58 8.75 9.21
CA PHE A 133 5.92 7.62 8.35
C PHE A 133 6.79 6.64 9.13
N GLU A 134 6.22 5.47 9.40
CA GLU A 134 6.94 4.41 10.12
C GLU A 134 7.21 3.23 9.21
N THR A 135 8.35 2.58 9.42
CA THR A 135 8.71 1.39 8.65
C THR A 135 9.10 0.25 9.57
N LEU A 136 8.82 -0.95 9.13
CA LEU A 136 9.22 -2.17 9.81
C LEU A 136 9.69 -3.16 8.75
N LYS A 137 10.94 -3.60 8.85
CA LYS A 137 11.46 -4.62 7.95
C LYS A 137 11.34 -5.97 8.63
N VAL A 138 10.53 -6.86 8.03
CA VAL A 138 10.27 -8.18 8.57
C VAL A 138 11.16 -9.17 7.86
N GLN A 139 11.85 -10.01 8.62
CA GLN A 139 12.70 -11.04 8.04
C GLN A 139 11.87 -12.14 7.41
N LYS A 140 12.39 -12.71 6.33
CA LYS A 140 11.72 -13.81 5.67
C LYS A 140 11.70 -15.01 6.62
N ASP A 141 10.52 -15.65 6.74
CA ASP A 141 10.36 -16.86 7.50
C ASP A 141 11.15 -17.98 6.82
N PRO A 142 12.09 -18.65 7.51
CA PRO A 142 12.88 -19.70 6.88
C PRO A 142 12.07 -20.89 6.42
N ASN A 143 10.83 -21.05 6.91
CA ASN A 143 9.94 -22.12 6.50
C ASN A 143 8.96 -21.70 5.41
N TYR A 144 9.07 -20.48 4.91
CA TYR A 144 8.17 -19.94 3.90
C TYR A 144 8.68 -20.28 2.50
N PHE A 145 7.76 -20.76 1.63
CA PHE A 145 8.09 -21.11 0.26
C PHE A 145 7.25 -20.37 -0.73
#